data_a7f68e4dfa73932a3b953c1d4f7499d3
#
_entry.id   a7f68e4dfa73932a3b953c1d4f7499d3
#
_cell.length_a   1.000
_cell.length_b   1.000
_cell.length_c   1.000
_cell.angle_alpha   90.00
_cell.angle_beta   90.00
_cell.angle_gamma   90.00
#
_symmetry.space_group_name_H-M   'P 1'
#
loop_
_entity.id
_entity.type
_entity.pdbx_description
1 polymer ?
#
loop_
_entity_poly.entity_id
_entity_poly.type
_entity_poly.pdbx_seq_one_letter_code
_entity_poly.pdbx_strand_id
1 'polypeptide(L)'
;VDEAAPPAALKALALRLLETGLTISWWGNIRFEEAFSPDLARLLAASGCIALTAGLEAASDRLLERMKKGITVDQTARVAAAFHQAGILVHAYLMYGCPGETIADTVDSLERVRQLFANHLLQSAFWHKFTATAHSPIGLNPAAEGLTILGPTFEGFAENDLRHADPNATCPPWLGEGLRAALLNYMEQAGFDIPSQRWFSHRVKPPRVTKTWLTQALAASSDVPLTAERRCVWIGGRPVIAATGRTRTRVILPTRTEDFTISLASPHTEWLLRFLHESTPSLSRRNHAYPRLAEVRDRFPAAGARGFDRFSRGSAWQSMRQAGLLLV
;
A
#
# COMPACT_ATOMS: atom_id res chain seq x y z
N VAL A 1 14.07 -15.09 7.23
CA VAL A 1 13.23 -14.40 8.22
C VAL A 1 12.30 -13.47 7.47
N ASP A 2 11.00 -13.77 7.50
CA ASP A 2 10.00 -13.03 6.71
C ASP A 2 9.48 -11.83 7.51
N GLU A 3 10.38 -10.94 7.90
CA GLU A 3 9.99 -9.70 8.55
C GLU A 3 9.52 -8.66 7.53
N ALA A 4 8.48 -7.93 7.89
CA ALA A 4 7.98 -6.83 7.07
C ALA A 4 8.99 -5.68 7.03
N ALA A 5 9.38 -5.27 5.84
CA ALA A 5 10.30 -4.15 5.68
C ALA A 5 9.61 -2.82 6.00
N PRO A 6 10.19 -1.97 6.86
CA PRO A 6 9.62 -0.67 7.17
C PRO A 6 9.56 0.25 5.93
N PRO A 7 8.53 1.12 5.80
CA PRO A 7 8.42 2.05 4.66
C PRO A 7 9.67 2.92 4.45
N ALA A 8 10.32 3.35 5.53
CA ALA A 8 11.54 4.14 5.47
C ALA A 8 12.72 3.37 4.85
N ALA A 9 12.87 2.08 5.16
CA ALA A 9 13.91 1.24 4.58
C ALA A 9 13.66 1.00 3.08
N LEU A 10 12.43 0.72 2.68
CA LEU A 10 12.08 0.55 1.28
C LEU A 10 12.24 1.85 0.48
N LYS A 11 11.89 3.00 1.07
CA LYS A 11 12.16 4.30 0.47
C LYS A 11 13.65 4.51 0.22
N ALA A 12 14.49 4.24 1.22
CA ALA A 12 15.94 4.36 1.08
C ALA A 12 16.51 3.43 0.01
N LEU A 13 16.05 2.17 -0.03
CA LEU A 13 16.42 1.21 -1.06
C LEU A 13 16.04 1.71 -2.45
N ALA A 14 14.80 2.14 -2.65
CA ALA A 14 14.29 2.63 -3.93
C ALA A 14 15.10 3.83 -4.44
N LEU A 15 15.37 4.81 -3.57
CA LEU A 15 16.21 5.95 -3.92
C LEU A 15 17.62 5.52 -4.33
N ARG A 16 18.21 4.57 -3.59
CA ARG A 16 19.55 4.09 -3.88
C ARG A 16 19.63 3.34 -5.22
N LEU A 17 18.65 2.51 -5.53
CA LEU A 17 18.56 1.83 -6.83
C LEU A 17 18.46 2.84 -7.98
N LEU A 18 17.62 3.86 -7.86
CA LEU A 18 17.48 4.91 -8.84
C LEU A 18 18.76 5.76 -8.99
N GLU A 19 19.42 6.11 -7.90
CA GLU A 19 20.68 6.87 -7.91
C GLU A 19 21.82 6.12 -8.59
N THR A 20 21.90 4.82 -8.36
CA THR A 20 22.94 3.97 -8.97
C THR A 20 22.64 3.58 -10.42
N GLY A 21 21.40 3.81 -10.88
CA GLY A 21 20.93 3.35 -12.19
C GLY A 21 20.86 1.81 -12.29
N LEU A 22 20.87 1.12 -11.16
CA LEU A 22 20.77 -0.35 -11.13
C LEU A 22 19.33 -0.77 -11.45
N THR A 23 19.18 -1.47 -12.57
CA THR A 23 17.87 -2.00 -13.01
C THR A 23 17.72 -3.43 -12.56
N ILE A 24 16.81 -3.65 -11.61
CA ILE A 24 16.43 -4.96 -11.10
C ILE A 24 14.90 -5.03 -10.97
N SER A 25 14.36 -6.25 -10.97
CA SER A 25 13.00 -6.51 -10.49
C SER A 25 13.07 -7.10 -9.10
N TRP A 26 12.27 -6.60 -8.18
CA TRP A 26 12.27 -7.06 -6.80
C TRP A 26 10.86 -7.10 -6.20
N TRP A 27 10.70 -7.87 -5.18
CA TRP A 27 9.50 -7.97 -4.36
C TRP A 27 9.88 -8.06 -2.87
N GLY A 28 8.91 -7.88 -1.97
CA GLY A 28 9.18 -7.94 -0.54
C GLY A 28 7.93 -8.06 0.31
N ASN A 29 8.15 -8.25 1.61
CA ASN A 29 7.09 -8.31 2.60
C ASN A 29 6.97 -6.98 3.32
N ILE A 30 5.74 -6.52 3.53
CA ILE A 30 5.41 -5.27 4.21
C ILE A 30 4.25 -5.46 5.19
N ARG A 31 3.94 -4.41 5.95
CA ARG A 31 2.65 -4.22 6.61
C ARG A 31 1.88 -3.12 5.86
N PHE A 32 0.55 -3.18 5.84
CA PHE A 32 -0.27 -2.15 5.21
C PHE A 32 -0.29 -0.84 6.03
N GLU A 33 0.90 -0.25 6.23
CA GLU A 33 1.06 0.99 6.98
C GLU A 33 0.65 2.21 6.15
N GLU A 34 0.02 3.20 6.78
CA GLU A 34 -0.45 4.43 6.13
C GLU A 34 0.69 5.23 5.45
N ALA A 35 1.92 5.03 5.91
CA ALA A 35 3.11 5.63 5.31
C ALA A 35 3.35 5.21 3.85
N PHE A 36 2.75 4.11 3.38
CA PHE A 36 2.75 3.72 1.96
C PHE A 36 1.78 4.60 1.16
N SER A 37 2.14 5.87 1.01
CA SER A 37 1.40 6.85 0.21
C SER A 37 1.47 6.51 -1.30
N PRO A 38 0.58 7.08 -2.13
CA PRO A 38 0.66 6.94 -3.59
C PRO A 38 2.02 7.35 -4.18
N ASP A 39 2.67 8.37 -3.60
CA ASP A 39 3.99 8.79 -4.03
C ASP A 39 5.08 7.77 -3.69
N LEU A 40 5.03 7.20 -2.49
CA LEU A 40 5.96 6.14 -2.13
C LEU A 40 5.74 4.91 -3.01
N ALA A 41 4.50 4.51 -3.28
CA ALA A 41 4.20 3.41 -4.18
C ALA A 41 4.79 3.64 -5.59
N ARG A 42 4.63 4.84 -6.16
CA ARG A 42 5.25 5.21 -7.45
C ARG A 42 6.78 5.18 -7.41
N LEU A 43 7.39 5.61 -6.29
CA LEU A 43 8.84 5.54 -6.11
C LEU A 43 9.34 4.09 -6.09
N LEU A 44 8.64 3.19 -5.36
CA LEU A 44 8.96 1.77 -5.31
C LEU A 44 8.84 1.14 -6.70
N ALA A 45 7.75 1.40 -7.42
CA ALA A 45 7.56 0.91 -8.80
C ALA A 45 8.68 1.39 -9.73
N ALA A 46 9.05 2.67 -9.67
CA ALA A 46 10.14 3.23 -10.47
C ALA A 46 11.50 2.58 -10.18
N SER A 47 11.71 2.06 -8.98
CA SER A 47 12.93 1.34 -8.58
C SER A 47 12.93 -0.15 -8.95
N GLY A 48 11.86 -0.63 -9.61
CA GLY A 48 11.73 -2.03 -10.04
C GLY A 48 10.95 -2.93 -9.08
N CYS A 49 10.22 -2.38 -8.10
CA CYS A 49 9.29 -3.16 -7.31
C CYS A 49 8.14 -3.67 -8.18
N ILE A 50 7.98 -4.98 -8.29
CA ILE A 50 6.94 -5.61 -9.11
C ILE A 50 5.78 -6.15 -8.26
N ALA A 51 6.05 -6.50 -7.01
CA ALA A 51 5.04 -7.09 -6.12
C ALA A 51 5.36 -6.81 -4.65
N LEU A 52 4.33 -6.77 -3.82
CA LEU A 52 4.45 -6.69 -2.37
C LEU A 52 3.49 -7.68 -1.71
N THR A 53 3.96 -8.30 -0.64
CA THR A 53 3.16 -9.23 0.17
C THR A 53 2.89 -8.60 1.52
N ALA A 54 1.65 -8.68 2.01
CA ALA A 54 1.30 -8.14 3.32
C ALA A 54 0.19 -8.91 4.03
N GLY A 55 0.20 -8.88 5.36
CA GLY A 55 -0.86 -9.44 6.20
C GLY A 55 -2.09 -8.52 6.26
N LEU A 56 -3.20 -8.96 5.66
CA LEU A 56 -4.54 -8.39 5.88
C LEU A 56 -5.25 -9.10 7.05
N GLU A 57 -4.78 -10.30 7.34
CA GLU A 57 -5.25 -11.14 8.43
C GLU A 57 -6.76 -11.46 8.29
N ALA A 58 -7.55 -11.13 9.30
CA ALA A 58 -8.97 -11.47 9.31
C ALA A 58 -9.89 -10.47 8.59
N ALA A 59 -9.39 -9.48 7.88
CA ALA A 59 -10.13 -8.40 7.22
C ALA A 59 -11.31 -7.84 8.08
N SER A 60 -11.07 -7.69 9.39
CA SER A 60 -12.03 -7.22 10.40
C SER A 60 -11.30 -6.33 11.40
N ASP A 61 -11.73 -5.06 11.51
CA ASP A 61 -11.09 -4.10 12.43
C ASP A 61 -11.12 -4.57 13.87
N ARG A 62 -12.23 -5.19 14.30
CA ARG A 62 -12.35 -5.78 15.64
C ARG A 62 -11.28 -6.86 15.92
N LEU A 63 -11.02 -7.72 14.94
CA LEU A 63 -10.00 -8.77 15.07
C LEU A 63 -8.58 -8.20 14.92
N LEU A 64 -8.37 -7.25 13.99
CA LEU A 64 -7.10 -6.55 13.85
C LEU A 64 -6.69 -5.79 15.11
N GLU A 65 -7.64 -5.13 15.78
CA GLU A 65 -7.42 -4.46 17.07
C GLU A 65 -7.06 -5.47 18.17
N ARG A 66 -7.81 -6.57 18.26
CA ARG A 66 -7.52 -7.66 19.22
C ARG A 66 -6.14 -8.26 19.00
N MET A 67 -5.73 -8.45 17.74
CA MET A 67 -4.39 -8.91 17.38
C MET A 67 -3.31 -7.82 17.52
N LYS A 68 -3.67 -6.60 17.88
CA LYS A 68 -2.77 -5.45 17.99
C LYS A 68 -1.97 -5.20 16.70
N LYS A 69 -2.61 -5.36 15.54
CA LYS A 69 -1.95 -5.20 14.23
C LYS A 69 -1.64 -3.74 13.90
N GLY A 70 -2.35 -2.76 14.50
CA GLY A 70 -2.13 -1.33 14.27
C GLY A 70 -2.49 -0.85 12.87
N ILE A 71 -3.34 -1.59 12.17
CA ILE A 71 -3.88 -1.24 10.84
C ILE A 71 -5.41 -1.41 10.87
N THR A 72 -6.10 -0.75 9.93
CA THR A 72 -7.53 -0.94 9.68
C THR A 72 -7.76 -1.53 8.28
N VAL A 73 -8.94 -2.11 8.08
CA VAL A 73 -9.28 -2.69 6.77
C VAL A 73 -9.40 -1.60 5.69
N ASP A 74 -9.94 -0.42 6.05
CA ASP A 74 -10.03 0.72 5.16
C ASP A 74 -8.65 1.27 4.78
N GLN A 75 -7.73 1.35 5.74
CA GLN A 75 -6.34 1.71 5.48
C GLN A 75 -5.68 0.72 4.52
N THR A 76 -5.88 -0.58 4.73
CA THR A 76 -5.38 -1.63 3.84
C THR A 76 -5.89 -1.45 2.42
N ALA A 77 -7.19 -1.16 2.25
CA ALA A 77 -7.77 -0.90 0.94
C ALA A 77 -7.12 0.29 0.23
N ARG A 78 -6.88 1.41 0.94
CA ARG A 78 -6.20 2.59 0.38
C ARG A 78 -4.76 2.32 -0.01
N VAL A 79 -4.01 1.59 0.82
CA VAL A 79 -2.61 1.22 0.52
C VAL A 79 -2.55 0.26 -0.66
N ALA A 80 -3.41 -0.75 -0.72
CA ALA A 80 -3.50 -1.65 -1.87
C ALA A 80 -3.86 -0.90 -3.16
N ALA A 81 -4.77 0.08 -3.08
CA ALA A 81 -5.11 0.94 -4.22
C ALA A 81 -3.92 1.79 -4.69
N ALA A 82 -3.11 2.32 -3.78
CA ALA A 82 -1.89 3.05 -4.12
C ALA A 82 -0.88 2.16 -4.85
N PHE A 83 -0.70 0.92 -4.43
CA PHE A 83 0.16 -0.04 -5.11
C PHE A 83 -0.39 -0.43 -6.48
N HIS A 84 -1.68 -0.74 -6.58
CA HIS A 84 -2.33 -1.06 -7.85
C HIS A 84 -2.17 0.09 -8.87
N GLN A 85 -2.42 1.34 -8.46
CA GLN A 85 -2.22 2.53 -9.31
C GLN A 85 -0.77 2.73 -9.74
N ALA A 86 0.19 2.28 -8.95
CA ALA A 86 1.61 2.31 -9.28
C ALA A 86 2.06 1.10 -10.14
N GLY A 87 1.17 0.14 -10.42
CA GLY A 87 1.49 -1.08 -11.17
C GLY A 87 2.20 -2.16 -10.34
N ILE A 88 2.12 -2.10 -9.02
CA ILE A 88 2.68 -3.11 -8.11
C ILE A 88 1.60 -4.13 -7.77
N LEU A 89 1.89 -5.40 -7.97
CA LEU A 89 1.02 -6.52 -7.61
C LEU A 89 0.98 -6.70 -6.09
N VAL A 90 -0.18 -7.06 -5.56
CA VAL A 90 -0.36 -7.27 -4.10
C VAL A 90 -0.79 -8.69 -3.82
N HIS A 91 -0.02 -9.38 -2.96
CA HIS A 91 -0.40 -10.64 -2.35
C HIS A 91 -0.81 -10.41 -0.90
N ALA A 92 -1.96 -10.97 -0.47
CA ALA A 92 -2.44 -10.82 0.90
C ALA A 92 -2.37 -12.15 1.67
N TYR A 93 -1.74 -12.15 2.82
CA TYR A 93 -1.93 -13.20 3.81
C TYR A 93 -3.22 -12.94 4.58
N LEU A 94 -4.08 -13.96 4.60
CA LEU A 94 -5.37 -13.93 5.25
C LEU A 94 -5.40 -15.02 6.34
N MET A 95 -6.16 -14.76 7.40
CA MET A 95 -6.29 -15.70 8.52
C MET A 95 -7.76 -15.89 8.90
N TYR A 96 -8.13 -17.09 9.29
CA TYR A 96 -9.45 -17.43 9.81
C TYR A 96 -9.35 -18.38 11.01
N GLY A 97 -10.40 -18.46 11.82
CA GLY A 97 -10.42 -19.29 13.01
C GLY A 97 -9.63 -18.70 14.17
N CYS A 98 -9.46 -17.39 14.17
CA CYS A 98 -8.81 -16.68 15.27
C CYS A 98 -9.64 -16.74 16.56
N PRO A 99 -9.01 -16.72 17.75
CA PRO A 99 -9.74 -16.69 19.02
C PRO A 99 -10.79 -15.57 19.05
N GLY A 100 -12.02 -15.93 19.37
CA GLY A 100 -13.16 -15.01 19.38
C GLY A 100 -13.67 -14.53 18.02
N GLU A 101 -13.20 -15.11 16.92
CA GLU A 101 -13.79 -14.91 15.60
C GLU A 101 -15.12 -15.65 15.49
N THR A 102 -16.12 -14.99 14.92
CA THR A 102 -17.42 -15.59 14.65
C THR A 102 -17.57 -15.93 13.17
N ILE A 103 -18.50 -16.85 12.84
CA ILE A 103 -18.85 -17.16 11.44
C ILE A 103 -19.23 -15.87 10.68
N ALA A 104 -19.92 -14.92 11.33
CA ALA A 104 -20.26 -13.65 10.69
C ALA A 104 -19.04 -12.80 10.37
N ASP A 105 -17.99 -12.81 11.20
CA ASP A 105 -16.75 -12.11 10.91
C ASP A 105 -16.02 -12.73 9.72
N THR A 106 -16.00 -14.06 9.62
CA THR A 106 -15.41 -14.79 8.48
C THR A 106 -16.15 -14.47 7.17
N VAL A 107 -17.48 -14.41 7.20
CA VAL A 107 -18.29 -14.06 6.00
C VAL A 107 -18.07 -12.59 5.61
N ASP A 108 -17.96 -11.69 6.56
CA ASP A 108 -17.64 -10.28 6.33
C ASP A 108 -16.22 -10.11 5.76
N SER A 109 -15.27 -10.88 6.28
CA SER A 109 -13.88 -10.91 5.76
C SER A 109 -13.85 -11.37 4.30
N LEU A 110 -14.59 -12.45 3.98
CA LEU A 110 -14.69 -12.94 2.61
C LEU A 110 -15.30 -11.89 1.67
N GLU A 111 -16.33 -11.15 2.10
CA GLU A 111 -16.95 -10.11 1.28
C GLU A 111 -15.99 -8.95 1.01
N ARG A 112 -15.21 -8.52 1.99
CA ARG A 112 -14.17 -7.50 1.78
C ARG A 112 -13.09 -7.97 0.80
N VAL A 113 -12.62 -9.21 0.98
CA VAL A 113 -11.65 -9.83 0.07
C VAL A 113 -12.22 -9.92 -1.36
N ARG A 114 -13.51 -10.31 -1.52
CA ARG A 114 -14.19 -10.31 -2.82
C ARG A 114 -14.15 -8.93 -3.49
N GLN A 115 -14.47 -7.86 -2.73
CA GLN A 115 -14.46 -6.50 -3.26
C GLN A 115 -13.06 -6.04 -3.65
N LEU A 116 -12.03 -6.39 -2.88
CA LEU A 116 -10.63 -6.08 -3.21
C LEU A 116 -10.18 -6.77 -4.49
N PHE A 117 -10.50 -8.08 -4.67
CA PHE A 117 -10.20 -8.80 -5.91
C PHE A 117 -10.99 -8.28 -7.11
N ALA A 118 -12.30 -8.03 -6.95
CA ALA A 118 -13.17 -7.53 -8.02
C ALA A 118 -12.74 -6.14 -8.54
N ASN A 119 -11.96 -5.38 -7.75
CA ASN A 119 -11.39 -4.10 -8.14
C ASN A 119 -9.87 -4.17 -8.38
N HIS A 120 -9.33 -5.36 -8.57
CA HIS A 120 -7.92 -5.63 -8.88
C HIS A 120 -6.91 -5.08 -7.85
N LEU A 121 -7.33 -4.83 -6.61
CA LEU A 121 -6.45 -4.37 -5.54
C LEU A 121 -5.64 -5.51 -4.91
N LEU A 122 -6.09 -6.75 -5.08
CA LEU A 122 -5.33 -7.96 -4.79
C LEU A 122 -5.23 -8.81 -6.05
N GLN A 123 -4.07 -9.39 -6.31
CA GLN A 123 -3.84 -10.32 -7.41
C GLN A 123 -3.77 -11.76 -6.93
N SER A 124 -3.35 -11.96 -5.68
CA SER A 124 -3.36 -13.27 -5.04
C SER A 124 -3.50 -13.15 -3.53
N ALA A 125 -3.92 -14.23 -2.89
CA ALA A 125 -3.98 -14.31 -1.45
C ALA A 125 -3.92 -15.76 -0.98
N PHE A 126 -3.78 -15.97 0.31
CA PHE A 126 -3.84 -17.28 0.93
C PHE A 126 -4.53 -17.21 2.30
N TRP A 127 -5.47 -18.13 2.54
CA TRP A 127 -6.13 -18.28 3.84
C TRP A 127 -5.38 -19.29 4.71
N HIS A 128 -4.80 -18.80 5.81
CA HIS A 128 -4.24 -19.62 6.86
C HIS A 128 -5.28 -19.84 7.97
N LYS A 129 -5.44 -21.09 8.40
CA LYS A 129 -6.16 -21.35 9.64
C LYS A 129 -5.27 -20.90 10.82
N PHE A 130 -5.86 -20.19 11.77
CA PHE A 130 -5.16 -19.78 12.98
C PHE A 130 -4.48 -20.98 13.65
N THR A 131 -3.22 -20.81 14.02
CA THR A 131 -2.43 -21.74 14.79
C THR A 131 -1.72 -20.98 15.91
N ALA A 132 -1.87 -21.46 17.14
CA ALA A 132 -1.09 -20.93 18.25
C ALA A 132 0.37 -21.36 18.08
N THR A 133 1.33 -20.43 18.19
CA THR A 133 2.74 -20.75 18.09
C THR A 133 3.42 -20.53 19.44
N ALA A 134 4.39 -21.37 19.79
CA ALA A 134 5.00 -21.44 21.12
C ALA A 134 5.58 -20.10 21.62
N HIS A 135 6.15 -19.31 20.70
CA HIS A 135 6.80 -18.03 21.02
C HIS A 135 5.94 -16.81 20.74
N SER A 136 4.71 -17.00 20.29
CA SER A 136 3.75 -15.89 20.11
C SER A 136 3.20 -15.43 21.46
N PRO A 137 2.70 -14.19 21.55
CA PRO A 137 1.98 -13.72 22.75
C PRO A 137 0.87 -14.65 23.19
N ILE A 138 0.14 -15.26 22.24
CA ILE A 138 -0.92 -16.24 22.51
C ILE A 138 -0.36 -17.55 23.05
N GLY A 139 0.75 -18.05 22.49
CA GLY A 139 1.40 -19.27 22.99
C GLY A 139 1.99 -19.10 24.38
N LEU A 140 2.51 -17.90 24.68
CA LEU A 140 3.09 -17.57 26.01
C LEU A 140 2.02 -17.31 27.07
N ASN A 141 0.85 -16.80 26.70
CA ASN A 141 -0.26 -16.53 27.62
C ASN A 141 -1.63 -16.93 27.01
N PRO A 142 -1.84 -18.23 26.76
CA PRO A 142 -3.04 -18.70 26.05
C PRO A 142 -4.33 -18.44 26.85
N ALA A 143 -4.26 -18.43 28.17
CA ALA A 143 -5.42 -18.19 29.02
C ALA A 143 -6.00 -16.78 28.84
N ALA A 144 -5.19 -15.79 28.49
CA ALA A 144 -5.68 -14.43 28.19
C ALA A 144 -6.62 -14.39 26.97
N GLU A 145 -6.49 -15.36 26.06
CA GLU A 145 -7.35 -15.51 24.88
C GLU A 145 -8.38 -16.63 25.03
N GLY A 146 -8.49 -17.23 26.23
CA GLY A 146 -9.41 -18.32 26.53
C GLY A 146 -8.99 -19.66 25.91
N LEU A 147 -7.74 -19.81 25.53
CA LEU A 147 -7.20 -21.03 24.94
C LEU A 147 -6.60 -21.96 25.99
N THR A 148 -6.68 -23.26 25.73
CA THR A 148 -5.94 -24.29 26.47
C THR A 148 -4.96 -24.97 25.53
N ILE A 149 -3.65 -24.91 25.83
CA ILE A 149 -2.64 -25.61 25.07
C ILE A 149 -2.67 -27.10 25.43
N LEU A 150 -2.72 -27.95 24.41
CA LEU A 150 -2.73 -29.40 24.51
C LEU A 150 -1.35 -30.03 24.24
N GLY A 151 -0.35 -29.21 23.89
CA GLY A 151 1.01 -29.60 23.52
C GLY A 151 1.27 -29.51 22.02
N PRO A 152 2.42 -30.00 21.54
CA PRO A 152 3.53 -30.51 22.37
C PRO A 152 4.28 -29.40 23.11
N THR A 153 5.16 -29.77 24.03
CA THR A 153 6.17 -28.85 24.61
C THR A 153 7.39 -28.90 23.71
N PHE A 154 7.84 -27.76 23.23
CA PHE A 154 9.04 -27.67 22.38
C PHE A 154 10.22 -27.11 23.15
N GLU A 155 11.38 -27.71 22.97
CA GLU A 155 12.66 -27.27 23.56
C GLU A 155 13.59 -26.59 22.54
N GLY A 156 13.14 -26.43 21.27
CA GLY A 156 13.97 -25.92 20.18
C GLY A 156 13.20 -24.99 19.22
N PHE A 157 13.87 -24.61 18.14
CA PHE A 157 13.33 -23.67 17.16
C PHE A 157 12.58 -24.33 15.98
N ALA A 158 12.74 -25.66 15.81
CA ALA A 158 12.35 -26.32 14.57
C ALA A 158 10.83 -26.52 14.43
N GLU A 159 10.14 -26.72 15.53
CA GLU A 159 8.69 -26.91 15.55
C GLU A 159 8.08 -25.92 16.52
N ASN A 160 7.07 -25.21 16.11
CA ASN A 160 6.52 -24.08 16.83
C ASN A 160 5.01 -24.14 17.02
N ASP A 161 4.32 -24.99 16.25
CA ASP A 161 2.85 -25.03 16.23
C ASP A 161 2.31 -25.84 17.41
N LEU A 162 1.48 -25.19 18.23
CA LEU A 162 0.86 -25.77 19.41
C LEU A 162 -0.56 -26.23 19.10
N ARG A 163 -0.87 -27.49 19.43
CA ARG A 163 -2.26 -27.95 19.51
C ARG A 163 -2.95 -27.25 20.67
N HIS A 164 -4.12 -26.70 20.40
CA HIS A 164 -4.89 -25.96 21.39
C HIS A 164 -6.36 -26.33 21.31
N ALA A 165 -7.07 -26.16 22.41
CA ALA A 165 -8.52 -26.14 22.47
C ALA A 165 -9.02 -24.71 22.68
N ASP A 166 -10.01 -24.30 21.90
CA ASP A 166 -10.76 -23.07 22.06
C ASP A 166 -12.23 -23.43 22.33
N PRO A 167 -12.72 -23.34 23.56
CA PRO A 167 -14.12 -23.64 23.87
C PRO A 167 -15.12 -22.69 23.19
N ASN A 168 -14.64 -21.54 22.73
CA ASN A 168 -15.42 -20.55 22.00
C ASN A 168 -15.22 -20.62 20.49
N ALA A 169 -14.48 -21.64 20.00
CA ALA A 169 -14.19 -21.77 18.57
C ALA A 169 -15.47 -21.94 17.75
N THR A 170 -15.68 -21.02 16.83
CA THR A 170 -16.76 -21.10 15.83
C THR A 170 -16.19 -21.34 14.43
N CYS A 171 -15.15 -22.17 14.34
CA CYS A 171 -14.41 -22.42 13.09
C CYS A 171 -14.55 -23.91 12.64
N PRO A 172 -15.74 -24.33 12.18
CA PRO A 172 -15.89 -25.66 11.63
C PRO A 172 -15.12 -25.84 10.30
N PRO A 173 -14.71 -27.06 9.93
CA PRO A 173 -13.89 -27.34 8.74
C PRO A 173 -14.46 -26.74 7.44
N TRP A 174 -15.78 -26.78 7.26
CA TRP A 174 -16.44 -26.26 6.06
C TRP A 174 -16.24 -24.75 5.81
N LEU A 175 -15.89 -23.95 6.86
CA LEU A 175 -15.52 -22.54 6.64
C LEU A 175 -14.24 -22.44 5.78
N GLY A 176 -13.19 -23.17 6.15
CA GLY A 176 -11.94 -23.18 5.38
C GLY A 176 -12.11 -23.69 3.95
N GLU A 177 -12.99 -24.68 3.74
CA GLU A 177 -13.31 -25.19 2.40
C GLU A 177 -13.98 -24.12 1.55
N GLY A 178 -14.98 -23.40 2.10
CA GLY A 178 -15.67 -22.31 1.41
C GLY A 178 -14.75 -21.12 1.12
N LEU A 179 -13.92 -20.73 2.07
CA LEU A 179 -12.92 -19.66 1.88
C LEU A 179 -11.94 -20.00 0.77
N ARG A 180 -11.44 -21.25 0.73
CA ARG A 180 -10.53 -21.73 -0.31
C ARG A 180 -11.20 -21.75 -1.69
N ALA A 181 -12.41 -22.28 -1.78
CA ALA A 181 -13.16 -22.34 -3.04
C ALA A 181 -13.41 -20.92 -3.59
N ALA A 182 -13.86 -20.00 -2.75
CA ALA A 182 -14.07 -18.61 -3.15
C ALA A 182 -12.77 -17.97 -3.64
N LEU A 183 -11.69 -18.09 -2.86
CA LEU A 183 -10.42 -17.47 -3.18
C LEU A 183 -9.79 -17.97 -4.48
N LEU A 184 -9.84 -19.29 -4.75
CA LEU A 184 -9.37 -19.86 -6.02
C LEU A 184 -10.11 -19.24 -7.21
N ASN A 185 -11.44 -19.12 -7.11
CA ASN A 185 -12.21 -18.44 -8.16
C ASN A 185 -11.85 -16.97 -8.30
N TYR A 186 -11.68 -16.22 -7.20
CA TYR A 186 -11.31 -14.79 -7.26
C TYR A 186 -9.93 -14.58 -7.90
N MET A 187 -8.96 -15.44 -7.63
CA MET A 187 -7.65 -15.39 -8.30
C MET A 187 -7.74 -15.63 -9.80
N GLU A 188 -8.71 -16.47 -10.25
CA GLU A 188 -9.01 -16.69 -11.66
C GLU A 188 -9.99 -15.63 -12.24
N GLN A 189 -10.22 -14.54 -11.53
CA GLN A 189 -11.14 -13.45 -11.93
C GLN A 189 -12.57 -13.93 -12.16
N ALA A 190 -13.03 -14.93 -11.40
CA ALA A 190 -14.34 -15.55 -11.50
C ALA A 190 -15.12 -15.50 -10.18
N GLY A 191 -16.44 -15.70 -10.24
CA GLY A 191 -17.30 -15.86 -9.07
C GLY A 191 -17.58 -14.59 -8.28
N PHE A 192 -17.29 -13.41 -8.79
CA PHE A 192 -17.58 -12.14 -8.11
C PHE A 192 -19.08 -11.81 -8.00
N ASP A 193 -19.90 -12.42 -8.82
CA ASP A 193 -21.36 -12.34 -8.81
C ASP A 193 -22.00 -13.31 -7.79
N ILE A 194 -21.23 -14.30 -7.31
CA ILE A 194 -21.70 -15.24 -6.29
C ILE A 194 -21.69 -14.56 -4.92
N PRO A 195 -22.83 -14.46 -4.22
CA PRO A 195 -22.88 -13.90 -2.86
C PRO A 195 -21.95 -14.65 -1.91
N SER A 196 -21.16 -13.94 -1.10
CA SER A 196 -20.10 -14.50 -0.26
C SER A 196 -20.58 -15.65 0.64
N GLN A 197 -21.81 -15.59 1.15
CA GLN A 197 -22.38 -16.65 1.98
C GLN A 197 -22.71 -17.95 1.21
N ARG A 198 -22.70 -17.94 -0.13
CA ARG A 198 -23.00 -19.11 -0.97
C ARG A 198 -21.80 -20.03 -1.21
N TRP A 199 -20.61 -19.58 -0.85
CA TRP A 199 -19.40 -20.40 -0.95
C TRP A 199 -19.31 -21.49 0.12
N PHE A 200 -20.13 -21.39 1.18
CA PHE A 200 -20.13 -22.35 2.28
C PHE A 200 -21.17 -23.44 2.08
N SER A 201 -20.82 -24.68 2.39
CA SER A 201 -21.71 -25.85 2.27
C SER A 201 -22.89 -25.82 3.27
N HIS A 202 -22.80 -24.97 4.30
CA HIS A 202 -23.84 -24.78 5.30
C HIS A 202 -24.49 -23.42 5.14
N ARG A 203 -25.74 -23.33 5.58
CA ARG A 203 -26.48 -22.04 5.57
C ARG A 203 -25.89 -21.05 6.57
N VAL A 204 -25.34 -19.97 6.06
CA VAL A 204 -24.83 -18.83 6.86
C VAL A 204 -25.59 -17.56 6.49
N LYS A 205 -25.60 -16.59 7.42
CA LYS A 205 -26.20 -15.27 7.16
C LYS A 205 -25.39 -14.51 6.09
N PRO A 206 -26.04 -13.63 5.30
CA PRO A 206 -25.34 -12.73 4.40
C PRO A 206 -24.33 -11.84 5.15
N PRO A 207 -23.29 -11.34 4.46
CA PRO A 207 -22.33 -10.41 5.06
C PRO A 207 -23.03 -9.13 5.52
N ARG A 208 -22.53 -8.55 6.60
CA ARG A 208 -22.95 -7.23 7.11
C ARG A 208 -22.26 -6.09 6.36
N VAL A 209 -21.16 -6.39 5.68
CA VAL A 209 -20.39 -5.46 4.85
C VAL A 209 -21.23 -4.99 3.67
N THR A 210 -21.29 -3.67 3.46
CA THR A 210 -22.04 -3.10 2.35
C THR A 210 -21.37 -3.39 1.01
N LYS A 211 -22.15 -3.47 -0.06
CA LYS A 211 -21.61 -3.66 -1.43
C LYS A 211 -20.73 -2.49 -1.90
N THR A 212 -20.85 -1.35 -1.24
CA THR A 212 -20.11 -0.11 -1.54
C THR A 212 -18.99 0.16 -0.53
N TRP A 213 -18.66 -0.80 0.34
CA TRP A 213 -17.62 -0.63 1.36
C TRP A 213 -16.31 -0.12 0.75
N LEU A 214 -15.81 -0.78 -0.30
CA LEU A 214 -14.54 -0.39 -0.91
C LEU A 214 -14.59 1.02 -1.48
N THR A 215 -15.67 1.39 -2.16
CA THR A 215 -15.85 2.75 -2.70
C THR A 215 -15.82 3.79 -1.57
N GLN A 216 -16.45 3.50 -0.44
CA GLN A 216 -16.45 4.38 0.72
C GLN A 216 -15.07 4.47 1.37
N ALA A 217 -14.37 3.34 1.55
CA ALA A 217 -13.01 3.29 2.08
C ALA A 217 -12.00 4.08 1.24
N LEU A 218 -12.15 4.05 -0.09
CA LEU A 218 -11.29 4.80 -1.01
C LEU A 218 -11.67 6.28 -1.11
N ALA A 219 -12.95 6.62 -0.95
CA ALA A 219 -13.43 8.01 -0.96
C ALA A 219 -13.07 8.76 0.34
N ALA A 220 -12.91 8.05 1.44
CA ALA A 220 -12.38 8.60 2.67
C ALA A 220 -10.89 8.96 2.46
N SER A 221 -10.66 10.06 1.77
CA SER A 221 -9.35 10.58 1.41
C SER A 221 -8.51 10.74 2.66
N SER A 222 -7.40 10.05 2.72
CA SER A 222 -6.28 10.51 3.52
C SER A 222 -5.71 11.74 2.81
N ASP A 223 -6.28 12.92 3.04
CA ASP A 223 -5.58 14.19 2.82
C ASP A 223 -4.37 14.20 3.77
N VAL A 224 -3.36 13.40 3.41
CA VAL A 224 -2.08 13.50 4.10
C VAL A 224 -1.56 14.90 3.77
N PRO A 225 -1.56 15.82 4.73
CA PRO A 225 -1.18 17.19 4.47
C PRO A 225 0.17 17.22 3.76
N LEU A 226 0.32 18.09 2.77
CA LEU A 226 1.61 18.38 2.15
C LEU A 226 2.50 19.01 3.25
N THR A 227 3.15 18.16 4.03
CA THR A 227 4.04 18.67 5.08
C THR A 227 5.28 19.27 4.44
N ALA A 228 5.72 20.40 4.97
CA ALA A 228 6.90 21.14 4.53
C ALA A 228 8.19 20.28 4.47
N GLU A 229 8.23 19.21 5.26
CA GLU A 229 9.38 18.32 5.42
C GLU A 229 9.49 17.24 4.32
N ARG A 230 8.46 17.04 3.50
CA ARG A 230 8.49 16.02 2.43
C ARG A 230 9.58 16.34 1.41
N ARG A 231 10.31 15.33 1.02
CA ARG A 231 11.35 15.45 0.00
C ARG A 231 10.74 15.35 -1.39
N CYS A 232 11.19 16.23 -2.29
CA CYS A 232 10.78 16.25 -3.68
C CYS A 232 11.71 15.37 -4.49
N VAL A 233 11.17 14.32 -5.13
CA VAL A 233 11.92 13.41 -5.99
C VAL A 233 11.31 13.43 -7.39
N TRP A 234 12.14 13.63 -8.41
CA TRP A 234 11.72 13.61 -9.81
C TRP A 234 12.10 12.29 -10.46
N ILE A 235 11.10 11.52 -10.88
CA ILE A 235 11.28 10.26 -11.61
C ILE A 235 10.84 10.33 -13.07
N GLY A 236 10.35 11.49 -13.53
CA GLY A 236 10.02 11.74 -14.94
C GLY A 236 11.25 11.86 -15.83
N GLY A 237 11.03 11.96 -17.14
CA GLY A 237 12.09 12.17 -18.10
C GLY A 237 12.72 13.57 -18.00
N ARG A 238 13.80 13.78 -18.75
CA ARG A 238 14.49 15.08 -18.83
C ARG A 238 13.55 16.13 -19.43
N PRO A 239 13.26 17.25 -18.76
CA PRO A 239 12.43 18.31 -19.31
C PRO A 239 13.03 18.91 -20.61
N VAL A 240 12.17 19.22 -21.59
CA VAL A 240 12.57 19.80 -22.85
C VAL A 240 11.86 21.14 -23.06
N ILE A 241 12.62 22.19 -23.41
CA ILE A 241 12.05 23.47 -23.83
C ILE A 241 11.57 23.33 -25.25
N ALA A 242 10.25 23.34 -25.46
CA ALA A 242 9.63 23.19 -26.77
C ALA A 242 9.49 24.53 -27.54
N ALA A 243 9.24 25.63 -26.80
CA ALA A 243 9.14 26.95 -27.39
C ALA A 243 9.34 28.05 -26.31
N THR A 244 10.04 29.11 -26.69
CA THR A 244 10.22 30.30 -25.84
C THR A 244 9.54 31.48 -26.49
N GLY A 245 8.49 32.01 -25.84
CA GLY A 245 7.80 33.23 -26.24
C GLY A 245 8.30 34.43 -25.42
N ARG A 246 7.77 35.62 -25.74
CA ARG A 246 8.16 36.87 -25.04
C ARG A 246 7.90 36.85 -23.53
N THR A 247 6.83 36.20 -23.08
CA THR A 247 6.42 36.18 -21.67
C THR A 247 6.30 34.79 -21.08
N ARG A 248 6.20 33.76 -21.91
CA ARG A 248 5.99 32.39 -21.48
C ARG A 248 6.85 31.41 -22.28
N THR A 249 7.29 30.38 -21.58
CA THR A 249 8.02 29.25 -22.15
C THR A 249 7.18 27.98 -22.03
N ARG A 250 7.14 27.21 -23.11
CA ARG A 250 6.52 25.89 -23.14
C ARG A 250 7.55 24.82 -22.83
N VAL A 251 7.30 24.02 -21.81
CA VAL A 251 8.17 22.92 -21.37
C VAL A 251 7.41 21.61 -21.51
N ILE A 252 8.03 20.61 -22.12
CA ILE A 252 7.54 19.25 -22.18
C ILE A 252 8.21 18.46 -21.06
N LEU A 253 7.40 17.72 -20.31
CA LEU A 253 7.79 16.77 -19.27
C LEU A 253 7.49 15.37 -19.80
N PRO A 254 8.47 14.67 -20.39
CA PRO A 254 8.24 13.36 -20.97
C PRO A 254 8.12 12.29 -19.90
N THR A 255 7.25 11.30 -20.14
CA THR A 255 7.18 10.06 -19.37
C THR A 255 7.39 8.86 -20.30
N ARG A 256 7.24 7.65 -19.80
CA ARG A 256 7.34 6.44 -20.63
C ARG A 256 6.15 6.25 -21.58
N THR A 257 5.00 6.81 -21.25
CA THR A 257 3.73 6.56 -21.94
C THR A 257 3.15 7.80 -22.60
N GLU A 258 3.43 9.00 -22.09
CA GLU A 258 2.87 10.25 -22.58
C GLU A 258 3.74 11.44 -22.23
N ASP A 259 3.49 12.57 -22.88
CA ASP A 259 4.18 13.84 -22.65
C ASP A 259 3.23 14.86 -22.03
N PHE A 260 3.62 15.45 -20.91
CA PHE A 260 2.91 16.56 -20.29
C PHE A 260 3.48 17.89 -20.74
N THR A 261 2.65 18.75 -21.31
CA THR A 261 3.06 20.10 -21.71
C THR A 261 2.60 21.12 -20.69
N ILE A 262 3.52 21.91 -20.17
CA ILE A 262 3.25 23.03 -19.27
C ILE A 262 3.74 24.36 -19.88
N SER A 263 3.05 25.44 -19.55
CA SER A 263 3.43 26.78 -20.00
C SER A 263 3.66 27.67 -18.80
N LEU A 264 4.88 28.21 -18.66
CA LEU A 264 5.33 29.00 -17.51
C LEU A 264 5.83 30.37 -17.93
N ALA A 265 5.77 31.36 -17.04
CA ALA A 265 6.51 32.61 -17.21
C ALA A 265 8.02 32.34 -17.17
N SER A 266 8.79 33.10 -17.90
CA SER A 266 10.23 32.84 -18.08
C SER A 266 11.03 32.68 -16.78
N PRO A 267 10.84 33.49 -15.72
CA PRO A 267 11.52 33.28 -14.45
C PRO A 267 11.16 31.96 -13.76
N HIS A 268 9.90 31.51 -13.93
CA HIS A 268 9.45 30.23 -13.38
C HIS A 268 10.03 29.03 -14.13
N THR A 269 10.39 29.20 -15.41
CA THR A 269 10.97 28.11 -16.20
C THR A 269 12.37 27.78 -15.72
N GLU A 270 13.22 28.76 -15.47
CA GLU A 270 14.57 28.53 -14.96
C GLU A 270 14.53 27.87 -13.56
N TRP A 271 13.68 28.40 -12.69
CA TRP A 271 13.43 27.78 -11.36
C TRP A 271 12.98 26.31 -11.52
N LEU A 272 12.01 26.04 -12.40
CA LEU A 272 11.51 24.68 -12.63
C LEU A 272 12.62 23.73 -13.04
N LEU A 273 13.39 24.07 -14.08
CA LEU A 273 14.45 23.23 -14.61
C LEU A 273 15.49 22.91 -13.54
N ARG A 274 15.88 23.91 -12.76
CA ARG A 274 16.79 23.75 -11.63
C ARG A 274 16.19 22.86 -10.55
N PHE A 275 14.95 23.10 -10.17
CA PHE A 275 14.23 22.29 -9.17
C PHE A 275 14.13 20.82 -9.57
N LEU A 276 13.70 20.53 -10.81
CA LEU A 276 13.61 19.15 -11.31
C LEU A 276 14.99 18.49 -11.39
N HIS A 277 16.00 19.23 -11.82
CA HIS A 277 17.39 18.74 -11.81
C HIS A 277 17.86 18.40 -10.37
N GLU A 278 17.61 19.27 -9.41
CA GLU A 278 17.94 19.05 -8.00
C GLU A 278 17.12 17.90 -7.38
N SER A 279 15.96 17.57 -7.89
CA SER A 279 15.09 16.47 -7.43
C SER A 279 15.35 15.14 -8.13
N THR A 280 16.15 15.09 -9.20
CA THR A 280 16.42 13.88 -9.96
C THR A 280 17.43 12.98 -9.23
N PRO A 281 17.15 11.68 -9.00
CA PRO A 281 18.12 10.73 -8.46
C PRO A 281 19.38 10.65 -9.32
N SER A 282 20.57 10.70 -8.72
CA SER A 282 21.83 10.60 -9.43
C SER A 282 22.98 10.15 -8.51
N LEU A 283 23.97 9.46 -9.05
CA LEU A 283 25.18 9.01 -8.33
C LEU A 283 26.00 10.15 -7.72
N SER A 284 25.94 11.35 -8.30
CA SER A 284 26.65 12.53 -7.78
C SER A 284 26.07 13.05 -6.47
N ARG A 285 24.89 12.61 -6.10
CA ARG A 285 24.20 13.00 -4.86
C ARG A 285 24.54 12.07 -3.71
N ARG A 286 25.72 12.17 -3.19
CA ARG A 286 26.08 11.51 -1.92
C ARG A 286 25.23 12.15 -0.81
N ASN A 287 24.59 11.31 0.03
CA ASN A 287 23.78 11.68 1.20
C ASN A 287 22.31 12.10 0.96
N HIS A 288 21.66 11.66 -0.13
CA HIS A 288 20.20 11.78 -0.32
C HIS A 288 19.62 13.20 -0.08
N ALA A 289 20.36 14.23 -0.45
CA ALA A 289 19.95 15.61 -0.24
C ALA A 289 18.93 16.08 -1.30
N TYR A 290 17.77 15.42 -1.32
CA TYR A 290 16.64 15.88 -2.12
C TYR A 290 16.02 17.12 -1.46
N PRO A 291 15.64 18.16 -2.25
CA PRO A 291 15.07 19.37 -1.70
C PRO A 291 13.79 19.07 -0.94
N ARG A 292 13.61 19.71 0.22
CA ARG A 292 12.37 19.67 0.96
C ARG A 292 11.34 20.59 0.31
N LEU A 293 10.07 20.27 0.44
CA LEU A 293 8.99 21.11 -0.11
C LEU A 293 9.07 22.55 0.42
N ALA A 294 9.46 22.74 1.68
CA ALA A 294 9.72 24.06 2.25
C ALA A 294 10.79 24.84 1.47
N GLU A 295 11.92 24.19 1.17
CA GLU A 295 13.02 24.83 0.43
C GLU A 295 12.63 25.18 -1.01
N VAL A 296 11.82 24.32 -1.64
CA VAL A 296 11.25 24.56 -2.98
C VAL A 296 10.32 25.78 -2.97
N ARG A 297 9.49 25.88 -1.93
CA ARG A 297 8.57 27.00 -1.70
C ARG A 297 9.33 28.32 -1.50
N ASP A 298 10.36 28.32 -0.67
CA ASP A 298 11.14 29.51 -0.34
C ASP A 298 11.93 30.05 -1.54
N ARG A 299 12.35 29.18 -2.45
CA ARG A 299 13.08 29.52 -3.67
C ARG A 299 12.18 29.87 -4.87
N PHE A 300 10.86 29.89 -4.69
CA PHE A 300 9.92 30.18 -5.77
C PHE A 300 10.01 31.65 -6.21
N PRO A 301 10.13 31.97 -7.55
CA PRO A 301 10.50 33.32 -8.03
C PRO A 301 9.44 34.38 -7.82
N ALA A 302 8.17 34.05 -7.59
CA ALA A 302 7.09 35.04 -7.52
C ALA A 302 6.50 35.13 -6.12
N ALA A 303 6.60 36.29 -5.48
CA ALA A 303 5.96 36.61 -4.21
C ALA A 303 6.16 35.56 -3.08
N GLY A 304 7.25 34.78 -3.11
CA GLY A 304 7.63 33.81 -2.09
C GLY A 304 6.54 32.76 -1.85
N ALA A 305 6.25 32.49 -0.59
CA ALA A 305 5.31 31.46 -0.15
C ALA A 305 3.92 31.56 -0.78
N ARG A 306 3.32 32.77 -0.88
CA ARG A 306 1.98 32.95 -1.48
C ARG A 306 1.96 32.64 -2.98
N GLY A 307 3.04 32.96 -3.69
CA GLY A 307 3.17 32.63 -5.11
C GLY A 307 3.23 31.12 -5.32
N PHE A 308 4.01 30.43 -4.50
CA PHE A 308 4.10 28.97 -4.53
C PHE A 308 2.77 28.30 -4.19
N ASP A 309 2.05 28.77 -3.17
CA ASP A 309 0.76 28.19 -2.77
C ASP A 309 -0.28 28.27 -3.90
N ARG A 310 -0.25 29.33 -4.71
CA ARG A 310 -1.07 29.45 -5.92
C ARG A 310 -0.58 28.49 -7.02
N PHE A 311 0.71 28.42 -7.24
CA PHE A 311 1.33 27.55 -8.24
C PHE A 311 1.05 26.07 -7.93
N SER A 312 1.19 25.65 -6.70
CA SER A 312 0.99 24.26 -6.26
C SER A 312 -0.47 23.76 -6.37
N ARG A 313 -1.44 24.67 -6.54
CA ARG A 313 -2.84 24.35 -6.83
C ARG A 313 -3.15 24.41 -8.33
N GLY A 314 -2.23 24.88 -9.15
CA GLY A 314 -2.42 25.07 -10.58
C GLY A 314 -2.15 23.82 -11.41
N SER A 315 -2.61 23.87 -12.67
CA SER A 315 -2.46 22.76 -13.63
C SER A 315 -0.99 22.39 -13.89
N ALA A 316 -0.08 23.35 -13.91
CA ALA A 316 1.34 23.08 -14.11
C ALA A 316 1.93 22.17 -13.01
N TRP A 317 1.58 22.43 -11.74
CA TRP A 317 1.98 21.56 -10.64
C TRP A 317 1.34 20.17 -10.75
N GLN A 318 0.07 20.11 -11.08
CA GLN A 318 -0.63 18.83 -11.30
C GLN A 318 0.01 18.02 -12.42
N SER A 319 0.34 18.65 -13.55
CA SER A 319 1.09 17.99 -14.63
C SER A 319 2.46 17.50 -14.19
N MET A 320 3.20 18.28 -13.38
CA MET A 320 4.47 17.82 -12.81
C MET A 320 4.27 16.60 -11.91
N ARG A 321 3.22 16.60 -11.08
CA ARG A 321 2.87 15.46 -10.21
C ARG A 321 2.56 14.21 -11.03
N GLN A 322 1.80 14.35 -12.10
CA GLN A 322 1.48 13.26 -13.02
C GLN A 322 2.74 12.77 -13.77
N ALA A 323 3.56 13.69 -14.25
CA ALA A 323 4.79 13.39 -15.00
C ALA A 323 5.92 12.78 -14.15
N GLY A 324 5.81 12.76 -12.82
CA GLY A 324 6.79 12.08 -11.97
C GLY A 324 7.38 12.88 -10.81
N LEU A 325 6.82 14.02 -10.45
CA LEU A 325 7.20 14.71 -9.22
C LEU A 325 6.55 14.01 -8.02
N LEU A 326 7.33 13.40 -7.18
CA LEU A 326 6.92 12.70 -5.96
C LEU A 326 7.24 13.53 -4.72
N LEU A 327 6.38 13.44 -3.72
CA LEU A 327 6.57 14.03 -2.39
C LEU A 327 6.65 12.91 -1.35
N VAL A 328 7.86 12.47 -1.01
CA VAL A 328 8.14 11.26 -0.22
C VAL A 328 8.81 11.56 1.11
#